data_e743585b40f01788bdf96041e7f080fd
#
_entry.id   e743585b40f01788bdf96041e7f080fd
#
_cell.length_a   1.000
_cell.length_b   1.000
_cell.length_c   1.000
_cell.angle_alpha   90.00
_cell.angle_beta   90.00
_cell.angle_gamma   90.00
#
_symmetry.space_group_name_H-M   'P 1'
#
loop_
_entity.id
_entity.type
_entity.pdbx_description
1 polymer ?
#
loop_
_entity_poly.entity_id
_entity_poly.type
_entity_poly.pdbx_seq_one_letter_code
_entity_poly.pdbx_strand_id
1 'polypeptide(L)'
;MNWIKKTLRFGEKIKTIIKARATKSEIANSDWTSCCKGPILKKDLEENLWVCPSCNKHHRISPHQRFDIIFGKNNYEVLKTPIPQDDPLNWNDAKPYKDRLRAARKKTGMDCGMMVVNTNIINLKITAIASDFDFIGGSIGAAEGEAFLYGIQHAIENEQPFVVFTSGGGMRMMESLISLSQMTRTTLAINELKKNNLPYIVVLTDPTAGGITASYAMLGDLHLAEPGALIAFAGARVIQGTVREELPVGFQRSEYVEKTGFVDLIVERKDLREKIGSLLSILLKKNSAINSSENETSEDSRTLTKAAS
;
A
#
# COMPACT_ATOMS: atom_id res chain seq x y z
N MET A 1 -50.58 -0.90 31.07
CA MET A 1 -50.06 -1.72 29.98
C MET A 1 -48.71 -1.13 29.55
N ASN A 2 -47.64 -1.63 29.67
CA ASN A 2 -46.98 -2.88 29.86
C ASN A 2 -45.49 -2.58 29.91
N TRP A 3 -44.98 -2.14 31.03
CA TRP A 3 -43.53 -1.93 31.16
C TRP A 3 -42.78 -3.27 31.06
N ILE A 4 -43.44 -4.38 31.46
CA ILE A 4 -42.90 -5.74 31.32
C ILE A 4 -42.65 -6.12 29.84
N LYS A 5 -43.56 -5.76 28.90
CA LYS A 5 -43.33 -5.97 27.46
C LYS A 5 -42.22 -5.07 26.90
N LYS A 6 -42.00 -3.90 27.49
CA LYS A 6 -40.90 -2.99 27.13
C LYS A 6 -39.53 -3.55 27.55
N THR A 7 -39.45 -4.11 28.78
CA THR A 7 -38.23 -4.73 29.31
C THR A 7 -37.89 -6.02 28.61
N LEU A 8 -38.85 -6.85 28.23
CA LEU A 8 -38.62 -8.06 27.42
C LEU A 8 -38.09 -7.72 26.02
N ARG A 9 -38.66 -6.69 25.34
CA ARG A 9 -38.16 -6.21 24.06
C ARG A 9 -36.75 -5.58 24.14
N PHE A 10 -36.39 -4.97 25.26
CA PHE A 10 -35.06 -4.44 25.52
C PHE A 10 -34.06 -5.55 25.73
N GLY A 11 -34.44 -6.62 26.46
CA GLY A 11 -33.63 -7.83 26.66
C GLY A 11 -33.34 -8.60 25.34
N GLU A 12 -34.34 -8.69 24.45
CA GLU A 12 -34.16 -9.28 23.12
C GLU A 12 -33.24 -8.45 22.21
N LYS A 13 -33.37 -7.13 22.22
CA LYS A 13 -32.46 -6.22 21.52
C LYS A 13 -31.02 -6.34 22.03
N ILE A 14 -30.83 -6.45 23.34
CA ILE A 14 -29.50 -6.65 23.94
C ILE A 14 -28.93 -8.02 23.52
N LYS A 15 -29.72 -9.10 23.56
CA LYS A 15 -29.30 -10.42 23.08
C LYS A 15 -28.93 -10.41 21.60
N THR A 16 -29.66 -9.68 20.76
CA THR A 16 -29.36 -9.53 19.32
C THR A 16 -28.08 -8.74 19.09
N ILE A 17 -27.85 -7.69 19.89
CA ILE A 17 -26.60 -6.88 19.83
C ILE A 17 -25.40 -7.69 20.33
N ILE A 18 -25.57 -8.48 21.40
CA ILE A 18 -24.51 -9.37 21.92
C ILE A 18 -24.20 -10.47 20.90
N LYS A 19 -25.22 -11.07 20.28
CA LYS A 19 -25.06 -12.09 19.25
C LYS A 19 -24.41 -11.52 17.98
N ALA A 20 -24.76 -10.29 17.57
CA ALA A 20 -24.12 -9.59 16.48
C ALA A 20 -22.67 -9.15 16.79
N ARG A 21 -22.33 -8.90 18.06
CA ARG A 21 -20.95 -8.65 18.50
C ARG A 21 -20.14 -9.94 18.57
N ALA A 22 -20.71 -11.06 19.04
CA ALA A 22 -20.07 -12.37 19.05
C ALA A 22 -19.77 -12.85 17.62
N THR A 23 -20.74 -12.77 16.69
CA THR A 23 -20.51 -13.07 15.27
C THR A 23 -19.46 -12.16 14.63
N LYS A 24 -19.35 -10.90 15.04
CA LYS A 24 -18.33 -9.99 14.54
C LYS A 24 -16.91 -10.33 15.06
N SER A 25 -16.80 -10.87 16.27
CA SER A 25 -15.52 -11.35 16.83
C SER A 25 -15.12 -12.72 16.27
N GLU A 26 -16.08 -13.58 15.97
CA GLU A 26 -15.86 -14.87 15.30
C GLU A 26 -15.45 -14.69 13.83
N ILE A 27 -16.04 -13.72 13.13
CA ILE A 27 -15.64 -13.35 11.76
C ILE A 27 -14.23 -12.74 11.73
N ALA A 28 -13.81 -12.02 12.77
CA ALA A 28 -12.46 -11.45 12.85
C ALA A 28 -11.37 -12.53 12.99
N ASN A 29 -11.70 -13.70 13.54
CA ASN A 29 -10.82 -14.88 13.68
C ASN A 29 -11.13 -16.00 12.68
N SER A 30 -12.04 -15.81 11.74
CA SER A 30 -12.38 -16.83 10.76
C SER A 30 -11.34 -16.88 9.64
N ASP A 31 -11.09 -18.09 9.13
CA ASP A 31 -10.27 -18.31 7.93
C ASP A 31 -10.94 -17.76 6.65
N TRP A 32 -12.13 -17.18 6.80
CA TRP A 32 -12.92 -16.62 5.73
C TRP A 32 -12.90 -15.08 5.76
N THR A 33 -12.89 -14.50 4.60
CA THR A 33 -13.14 -13.06 4.39
C THR A 33 -14.21 -12.86 3.34
N SER A 34 -14.85 -11.70 3.29
CA SER A 34 -15.86 -11.40 2.27
C SER A 34 -15.28 -10.61 1.12
N CYS A 35 -15.67 -10.98 -0.09
CA CYS A 35 -15.42 -10.24 -1.30
C CYS A 35 -16.75 -9.91 -2.00
N CYS A 36 -16.70 -9.17 -3.14
CA CYS A 36 -17.88 -8.72 -3.89
C CYS A 36 -18.82 -9.86 -4.34
N LYS A 37 -18.32 -11.09 -4.52
CA LYS A 37 -19.09 -12.29 -4.92
C LYS A 37 -19.37 -13.28 -3.78
N GLY A 38 -19.09 -12.90 -2.53
CA GLY A 38 -19.35 -13.75 -1.35
C GLY A 38 -18.12 -14.04 -0.50
N PRO A 39 -18.21 -14.99 0.44
CA PRO A 39 -17.10 -15.39 1.30
C PRO A 39 -16.03 -16.13 0.50
N ILE A 40 -14.77 -15.87 0.85
CA ILE A 40 -13.59 -16.53 0.28
C ILE A 40 -12.64 -16.93 1.41
N LEU A 41 -11.95 -18.07 1.29
CA LEU A 41 -10.92 -18.50 2.22
C LEU A 41 -9.71 -17.56 2.13
N LYS A 42 -9.15 -17.18 3.28
CA LYS A 42 -7.92 -16.38 3.31
C LYS A 42 -6.75 -17.12 2.66
N LYS A 43 -6.69 -18.45 2.81
CA LYS A 43 -5.67 -19.28 2.19
C LYS A 43 -5.69 -19.18 0.66
N ASP A 44 -6.89 -19.23 0.04
CA ASP A 44 -7.03 -19.09 -1.41
C ASP A 44 -6.60 -17.69 -1.89
N LEU A 45 -6.84 -16.64 -1.07
CA LEU A 45 -6.35 -15.31 -1.34
C LEU A 45 -4.83 -15.22 -1.24
N GLU A 46 -4.22 -15.84 -0.23
CA GLU A 46 -2.76 -15.89 -0.06
C GLU A 46 -2.09 -16.58 -1.24
N GLU A 47 -2.58 -17.74 -1.65
CA GLU A 47 -2.09 -18.50 -2.79
C GLU A 47 -2.20 -17.68 -4.09
N ASN A 48 -3.23 -16.84 -4.21
CA ASN A 48 -3.42 -15.94 -5.35
C ASN A 48 -2.95 -14.49 -5.06
N LEU A 49 -1.90 -14.32 -4.27
CA LEU A 49 -1.26 -13.02 -3.97
C LEU A 49 -2.25 -11.97 -3.44
N TRP A 50 -3.25 -12.37 -2.68
CA TRP A 50 -4.33 -11.52 -2.17
C TRP A 50 -5.16 -10.83 -3.25
N VAL A 51 -5.25 -11.43 -4.42
CA VAL A 51 -6.17 -11.07 -5.50
C VAL A 51 -7.33 -12.06 -5.52
N CYS A 52 -8.57 -11.59 -5.55
CA CYS A 52 -9.73 -12.46 -5.56
C CYS A 52 -9.82 -13.23 -6.89
N PRO A 53 -9.78 -14.58 -6.89
CA PRO A 53 -9.83 -15.34 -8.14
C PRO A 53 -11.19 -15.23 -8.88
N SER A 54 -12.25 -14.80 -8.17
CA SER A 54 -13.60 -14.71 -8.76
C SER A 54 -13.91 -13.35 -9.37
N CYS A 55 -13.27 -12.27 -8.94
CA CYS A 55 -13.58 -10.91 -9.39
C CYS A 55 -12.35 -10.04 -9.66
N ASN A 56 -11.16 -10.60 -9.52
CA ASN A 56 -9.85 -9.93 -9.71
C ASN A 56 -9.64 -8.69 -8.81
N LYS A 57 -10.42 -8.58 -7.72
CA LYS A 57 -10.23 -7.49 -6.77
C LYS A 57 -8.91 -7.68 -6.03
N HIS A 58 -8.04 -6.69 -6.08
CA HIS A 58 -6.85 -6.60 -5.28
C HIS A 58 -7.22 -6.22 -3.84
N HIS A 59 -7.04 -7.14 -2.89
CA HIS A 59 -7.25 -6.87 -1.48
C HIS A 59 -6.08 -6.07 -0.90
N ARG A 60 -6.37 -5.27 0.14
CA ARG A 60 -5.33 -4.58 0.90
C ARG A 60 -4.47 -5.60 1.61
N ILE A 61 -3.17 -5.35 1.64
CA ILE A 61 -2.16 -6.19 2.26
C ILE A 61 -1.23 -5.34 3.12
N SER A 62 -0.64 -5.96 4.13
CA SER A 62 0.38 -5.31 4.96
C SER A 62 1.68 -5.09 4.18
N PRO A 63 2.58 -4.20 4.64
CA PRO A 63 3.91 -4.03 4.07
C PRO A 63 4.72 -5.33 3.98
N HIS A 64 4.68 -6.17 5.02
CA HIS A 64 5.34 -7.48 5.01
C HIS A 64 4.82 -8.38 3.88
N GLN A 65 3.49 -8.54 3.76
CA GLN A 65 2.90 -9.32 2.68
C GLN A 65 3.28 -8.78 1.30
N ARG A 66 3.31 -7.46 1.14
CA ARG A 66 3.70 -6.82 -0.11
C ARG A 66 5.15 -7.12 -0.47
N PHE A 67 6.06 -6.96 0.47
CA PHE A 67 7.48 -7.23 0.24
C PHE A 67 7.76 -8.72 0.03
N ASP A 68 7.08 -9.61 0.76
CA ASP A 68 7.15 -11.05 0.54
C ASP A 68 6.71 -11.44 -0.88
N ILE A 69 5.67 -10.80 -1.41
CA ILE A 69 5.17 -11.06 -2.77
C ILE A 69 6.15 -10.52 -3.83
N ILE A 70 6.66 -9.32 -3.65
CA ILE A 70 7.43 -8.63 -4.69
C ILE A 70 8.90 -9.02 -4.64
N PHE A 71 9.49 -9.14 -3.46
CA PHE A 71 10.93 -9.39 -3.32
C PHE A 71 11.23 -10.85 -2.93
N GLY A 72 10.24 -11.57 -2.43
CA GLY A 72 10.37 -12.91 -1.87
C GLY A 72 10.59 -12.89 -0.35
N LYS A 73 10.13 -13.92 0.33
CA LYS A 73 10.29 -14.07 1.77
C LYS A 73 11.77 -14.03 2.16
N ASN A 74 12.11 -13.24 3.17
CA ASN A 74 13.47 -13.06 3.71
C ASN A 74 14.50 -12.47 2.72
N ASN A 75 14.07 -11.90 1.60
CA ASN A 75 14.95 -11.27 0.62
C ASN A 75 15.02 -9.74 0.77
N TYR A 76 14.62 -9.21 1.90
CA TYR A 76 14.71 -7.79 2.23
C TYR A 76 15.13 -7.58 3.68
N GLU A 77 15.85 -6.51 3.92
CA GLU A 77 16.26 -6.05 5.25
C GLU A 77 15.36 -4.90 5.66
N VAL A 78 14.66 -5.04 6.80
CA VAL A 78 13.85 -3.95 7.36
C VAL A 78 14.76 -2.95 8.05
N LEU A 79 14.69 -1.70 7.61
CA LEU A 79 15.48 -0.61 8.18
C LEU A 79 14.77 0.00 9.38
N LYS A 80 15.52 0.18 10.46
CA LYS A 80 14.99 0.84 11.66
C LYS A 80 14.94 2.34 11.45
N THR A 81 13.74 2.89 11.42
CA THR A 81 13.50 4.32 11.20
C THR A 81 13.38 5.10 12.51
N PRO A 82 13.70 6.40 12.55
CA PRO A 82 13.48 7.25 13.70
C PRO A 82 12.01 7.35 14.08
N ILE A 83 11.69 7.25 15.36
CA ILE A 83 10.33 7.42 15.87
C ILE A 83 10.29 8.67 16.74
N PRO A 84 9.59 9.74 16.30
CA PRO A 84 9.42 10.96 17.08
C PRO A 84 8.52 10.73 18.31
N GLN A 85 8.45 11.73 19.16
CA GLN A 85 7.58 11.71 20.34
C GLN A 85 6.13 11.45 19.96
N ASP A 86 5.49 10.51 20.65
CA ASP A 86 4.07 10.21 20.50
C ASP A 86 3.20 11.39 20.98
N ASP A 87 2.19 11.74 20.19
CA ASP A 87 1.12 12.67 20.56
C ASP A 87 1.65 13.97 21.20
N PRO A 88 2.47 14.76 20.49
CA PRO A 88 3.04 15.99 21.03
C PRO A 88 1.98 17.07 21.34
N LEU A 89 0.77 16.94 20.77
CA LEU A 89 -0.33 17.87 20.96
C LEU A 89 -1.31 17.44 22.06
N ASN A 90 -1.11 16.29 22.68
CA ASN A 90 -2.04 15.67 23.63
C ASN A 90 -3.48 15.63 23.10
N TRP A 91 -3.65 15.20 21.83
CA TRP A 91 -4.91 15.20 21.14
C TRP A 91 -5.91 14.22 21.78
N ASN A 92 -7.11 14.71 22.00
CA ASN A 92 -8.24 13.92 22.50
C ASN A 92 -9.55 14.34 21.81
N ASP A 93 -10.22 13.37 21.19
CA ASP A 93 -11.59 13.50 20.69
C ASP A 93 -12.47 12.44 21.36
N ALA A 94 -13.05 11.49 20.62
CA ALA A 94 -13.77 10.35 21.19
C ALA A 94 -12.86 9.37 21.96
N LYS A 95 -11.54 9.40 21.70
CA LYS A 95 -10.51 8.59 22.38
C LYS A 95 -9.16 9.31 22.30
N PRO A 96 -8.31 9.21 23.34
CA PRO A 96 -6.95 9.74 23.31
C PRO A 96 -6.17 9.21 22.12
N TYR A 97 -5.38 10.06 21.46
CA TYR A 97 -4.58 9.66 20.32
C TYR A 97 -3.52 8.61 20.70
N LYS A 98 -2.92 8.72 21.87
CA LYS A 98 -1.98 7.70 22.42
C LYS A 98 -2.57 6.29 22.45
N ASP A 99 -3.87 6.17 22.76
CA ASP A 99 -4.55 4.88 22.78
C ASP A 99 -4.79 4.32 21.37
N ARG A 100 -5.02 5.21 20.39
CA ARG A 100 -5.10 4.82 18.97
C ARG A 100 -3.76 4.33 18.44
N LEU A 101 -2.65 5.01 18.77
CA LEU A 101 -1.30 4.59 18.41
C LEU A 101 -0.98 3.22 19.00
N ARG A 102 -1.24 3.02 20.32
CA ARG A 102 -1.03 1.74 20.99
C ARG A 102 -1.85 0.61 20.34
N ALA A 103 -3.10 0.87 20.01
CA ALA A 103 -3.97 -0.10 19.35
C ALA A 103 -3.50 -0.42 17.92
N ALA A 104 -3.03 0.58 17.15
CA ALA A 104 -2.49 0.39 15.82
C ALA A 104 -1.21 -0.44 15.85
N ARG A 105 -0.26 -0.11 16.71
CA ARG A 105 0.99 -0.88 16.91
C ARG A 105 0.70 -2.33 17.31
N LYS A 106 -0.24 -2.55 18.22
CA LYS A 106 -0.67 -3.92 18.61
C LYS A 106 -1.29 -4.68 17.44
N LYS A 107 -2.05 -4.00 16.58
CA LYS A 107 -2.73 -4.62 15.44
C LYS A 107 -1.76 -4.98 14.31
N THR A 108 -0.84 -4.09 13.99
CA THR A 108 0.05 -4.22 12.82
C THR A 108 1.41 -4.83 13.16
N GLY A 109 1.82 -4.80 14.43
CA GLY A 109 3.17 -5.17 14.85
C GLY A 109 4.25 -4.17 14.43
N MET A 110 3.86 -2.98 13.94
CA MET A 110 4.76 -1.93 13.45
C MET A 110 4.77 -0.74 14.39
N ASP A 111 5.89 -0.03 14.48
CA ASP A 111 6.03 1.18 15.29
C ASP A 111 5.34 2.40 14.66
N CYS A 112 5.28 2.46 13.33
CA CYS A 112 4.56 3.47 12.54
C CYS A 112 3.90 2.85 11.30
N GLY A 113 3.11 3.63 10.58
CA GLY A 113 2.35 3.19 9.41
C GLY A 113 3.16 2.98 8.13
N MET A 114 4.49 3.09 8.17
CA MET A 114 5.37 2.87 7.03
C MET A 114 6.52 1.93 7.39
N MET A 115 6.87 1.05 6.46
CA MET A 115 8.02 0.15 6.57
C MET A 115 9.00 0.44 5.45
N VAL A 116 10.25 0.69 5.81
CA VAL A 116 11.36 0.92 4.87
C VAL A 116 12.23 -0.33 4.81
N VAL A 117 12.62 -0.73 3.62
CA VAL A 117 13.48 -1.90 3.40
C VAL A 117 14.59 -1.61 2.39
N ASN A 118 15.72 -2.26 2.61
CA ASN A 118 16.80 -2.41 1.64
C ASN A 118 16.68 -3.80 0.99
N THR A 119 16.70 -3.89 -0.33
CA THR A 119 16.44 -5.16 -1.04
C THR A 119 17.01 -5.15 -2.45
N ASN A 120 16.82 -6.26 -3.15
CA ASN A 120 17.17 -6.40 -4.55
C ASN A 120 15.94 -6.72 -5.40
N ILE A 121 15.87 -6.12 -6.58
CA ILE A 121 14.90 -6.44 -7.61
C ILE A 121 15.64 -6.68 -8.93
N ILE A 122 15.56 -7.89 -9.50
CA ILE A 122 16.22 -8.27 -10.76
C ILE A 122 17.68 -7.74 -10.82
N ASN A 123 18.49 -8.13 -9.84
CA ASN A 123 19.93 -7.75 -9.72
C ASN A 123 20.21 -6.24 -9.48
N LEU A 124 19.19 -5.43 -9.22
CA LEU A 124 19.34 -4.03 -8.84
C LEU A 124 19.08 -3.87 -7.33
N LYS A 125 20.03 -3.26 -6.63
CA LYS A 125 19.79 -2.82 -5.24
C LYS A 125 18.82 -1.64 -5.25
N ILE A 126 17.83 -1.69 -4.39
CA ILE A 126 16.82 -0.63 -4.23
C ILE A 126 16.51 -0.38 -2.78
N THR A 127 16.09 0.83 -2.46
CA THR A 127 15.38 1.13 -1.22
C THR A 127 13.90 1.19 -1.53
N ALA A 128 13.08 0.49 -0.75
CA ALA A 128 11.64 0.50 -0.92
C ALA A 128 10.91 0.86 0.37
N ILE A 129 9.74 1.47 0.25
CA ILE A 129 8.86 1.79 1.37
C ILE A 129 7.43 1.39 1.05
N ALA A 130 6.70 0.88 2.03
CA ALA A 130 5.28 0.58 1.89
C ALA A 130 4.48 1.10 3.08
N SER A 131 3.29 1.63 2.80
CA SER A 131 2.34 2.10 3.81
C SER A 131 1.39 0.98 4.23
N ASP A 132 1.01 0.95 5.52
CA ASP A 132 0.00 0.05 6.07
C ASP A 132 -1.31 0.80 6.32
N PHE A 133 -2.36 0.42 5.58
CA PHE A 133 -3.69 1.00 5.78
C PHE A 133 -4.29 0.66 7.16
N ASP A 134 -3.91 -0.45 7.74
CA ASP A 134 -4.37 -0.88 9.06
C ASP A 134 -3.79 -0.05 10.21
N PHE A 135 -2.68 0.69 9.94
CA PHE A 135 -2.15 1.66 10.88
C PHE A 135 -2.85 3.02 10.70
N ILE A 136 -3.89 3.24 11.46
CA ILE A 136 -4.70 4.49 11.49
C ILE A 136 -5.12 4.95 10.07
N GLY A 137 -5.63 4.01 9.25
CA GLY A 137 -6.08 4.29 7.88
C GLY A 137 -4.95 4.67 6.91
N GLY A 138 -3.71 4.26 7.18
CA GLY A 138 -2.54 4.63 6.39
C GLY A 138 -2.24 6.13 6.39
N SER A 139 -2.77 6.87 7.37
CA SER A 139 -2.57 8.32 7.45
C SER A 139 -1.13 8.68 7.85
N ILE A 140 -0.63 9.76 7.26
CA ILE A 140 0.74 10.22 7.47
C ILE A 140 0.82 11.17 8.65
N GLY A 141 1.60 10.80 9.66
CA GLY A 141 2.01 11.63 10.78
C GLY A 141 3.51 11.89 10.78
N ALA A 142 4.03 12.38 11.88
CA ALA A 142 5.45 12.67 12.04
C ALA A 142 6.32 11.42 11.84
N ALA A 143 5.94 10.29 12.42
CA ALA A 143 6.71 9.05 12.34
C ALA A 143 6.78 8.51 10.91
N GLU A 144 5.70 8.56 10.16
CA GLU A 144 5.67 8.16 8.76
C GLU A 144 6.49 9.11 7.89
N GLY A 145 6.45 10.41 8.18
CA GLY A 145 7.30 11.40 7.53
C GLY A 145 8.80 11.14 7.77
N GLU A 146 9.20 10.86 9.01
CA GLU A 146 10.59 10.48 9.33
C GLU A 146 11.00 9.20 8.62
N ALA A 147 10.14 8.19 8.58
CA ALA A 147 10.42 6.95 7.87
C ALA A 147 10.64 7.19 6.37
N PHE A 148 9.83 8.05 5.75
CA PHE A 148 9.97 8.42 4.35
C PHE A 148 11.28 9.15 4.07
N LEU A 149 11.61 10.15 4.89
CA LEU A 149 12.87 10.90 4.76
C LEU A 149 14.08 9.99 4.95
N TYR A 150 14.04 9.13 5.96
CA TYR A 150 15.10 8.14 6.22
C TYR A 150 15.29 7.20 5.02
N GLY A 151 14.20 6.71 4.42
CA GLY A 151 14.25 5.87 3.23
C GLY A 151 14.91 6.57 2.05
N ILE A 152 14.59 7.83 1.80
CA ILE A 152 15.23 8.63 0.74
C ILE A 152 16.70 8.88 1.05
N GLN A 153 17.05 9.24 2.28
CA GLN A 153 18.43 9.43 2.67
C GLN A 153 19.25 8.16 2.48
N HIS A 154 18.74 7.01 2.91
CA HIS A 154 19.37 5.71 2.69
C HIS A 154 19.55 5.41 1.19
N ALA A 155 18.55 5.73 0.35
CA ALA A 155 18.65 5.57 -1.09
C ALA A 155 19.77 6.43 -1.69
N ILE A 156 19.88 7.69 -1.28
CA ILE A 156 20.95 8.61 -1.74
C ILE A 156 22.33 8.11 -1.30
N GLU A 157 22.50 7.79 -0.02
CA GLU A 157 23.78 7.32 0.55
C GLU A 157 24.29 6.03 -0.09
N ASN A 158 23.39 5.18 -0.59
CA ASN A 158 23.71 3.91 -1.22
C ASN A 158 23.58 3.94 -2.75
N GLU A 159 23.32 5.11 -3.35
CA GLU A 159 23.13 5.29 -4.81
C GLU A 159 22.05 4.34 -5.38
N GLN A 160 20.94 4.19 -4.68
CA GLN A 160 19.85 3.28 -5.00
C GLN A 160 18.61 4.02 -5.51
N PRO A 161 17.87 3.47 -6.48
CA PRO A 161 16.53 3.96 -6.79
C PRO A 161 15.59 3.76 -5.61
N PHE A 162 14.54 4.59 -5.53
CA PHE A 162 13.56 4.56 -4.47
C PHE A 162 12.18 4.15 -5.00
N VAL A 163 11.59 3.12 -4.39
CA VAL A 163 10.28 2.58 -4.80
C VAL A 163 9.28 2.69 -3.66
N VAL A 164 8.14 3.30 -3.91
CA VAL A 164 7.11 3.55 -2.89
C VAL A 164 5.81 2.83 -3.23
N PHE A 165 5.27 2.07 -2.28
CA PHE A 165 3.94 1.48 -2.35
C PHE A 165 3.01 2.26 -1.43
N THR A 166 2.12 3.06 -2.01
CA THR A 166 1.25 3.95 -1.25
C THR A 166 -0.04 3.27 -0.83
N SER A 167 -0.48 3.49 0.41
CA SER A 167 -1.81 3.10 0.86
C SER A 167 -2.24 3.99 2.02
N GLY A 168 -3.24 4.84 1.82
CA GLY A 168 -3.72 5.68 2.92
C GLY A 168 -4.72 6.75 2.54
N GLY A 169 -5.39 7.29 3.56
CA GLY A 169 -6.45 8.29 3.43
C GLY A 169 -5.98 9.75 3.44
N GLY A 170 -4.70 10.02 3.64
CA GLY A 170 -4.18 11.39 3.70
C GLY A 170 -3.36 11.70 4.94
N MET A 171 -3.36 12.96 5.37
CA MET A 171 -2.61 13.43 6.54
C MET A 171 -3.34 13.09 7.85
N ARG A 172 -2.59 12.80 8.91
CA ARG A 172 -3.11 12.41 10.23
C ARG A 172 -3.69 13.60 10.98
N MET A 173 -5.01 13.62 11.14
CA MET A 173 -5.72 14.75 11.77
C MET A 173 -5.27 15.03 13.21
N MET A 174 -4.97 13.98 13.98
CA MET A 174 -4.57 14.09 15.39
C MET A 174 -3.21 14.79 15.59
N GLU A 175 -2.41 14.89 14.55
CA GLU A 175 -1.13 15.60 14.57
C GLU A 175 -1.20 16.99 13.91
N SER A 176 -2.38 17.39 13.41
CA SER A 176 -2.66 18.74 12.91
C SER A 176 -1.56 19.26 11.95
N LEU A 177 -1.00 20.42 12.22
CA LEU A 177 0.02 21.06 11.39
C LEU A 177 1.33 20.24 11.28
N ILE A 178 1.66 19.44 12.29
CA ILE A 178 2.82 18.52 12.25
C ILE A 178 2.67 17.51 11.12
N SER A 179 1.48 16.94 10.99
CA SER A 179 1.14 16.04 9.89
C SER A 179 1.16 16.76 8.54
N LEU A 180 0.54 17.93 8.43
CA LEU A 180 0.53 18.71 7.19
C LEU A 180 1.94 19.11 6.72
N SER A 181 2.85 19.41 7.65
CA SER A 181 4.24 19.74 7.31
C SER A 181 5.00 18.60 6.64
N GLN A 182 4.54 17.33 6.84
CA GLN A 182 5.17 16.18 6.19
C GLN A 182 5.01 16.22 4.66
N MET A 183 3.97 16.87 4.14
CA MET A 183 3.81 17.04 2.68
C MET A 183 5.00 17.83 2.10
N THR A 184 5.36 18.94 2.71
CA THR A 184 6.53 19.74 2.29
C THR A 184 7.83 18.98 2.50
N ARG A 185 8.01 18.33 3.65
CA ARG A 185 9.23 17.61 3.97
C ARG A 185 9.49 16.46 2.99
N THR A 186 8.48 15.67 2.67
CA THR A 186 8.61 14.56 1.71
C THR A 186 8.88 15.08 0.29
N THR A 187 8.24 16.19 -0.11
CA THR A 187 8.51 16.84 -1.42
C THR A 187 9.95 17.32 -1.54
N LEU A 188 10.49 17.94 -0.49
CA LEU A 188 11.90 18.38 -0.47
C LEU A 188 12.86 17.20 -0.53
N ALA A 189 12.58 16.11 0.19
CA ALA A 189 13.39 14.90 0.15
C ALA A 189 13.41 14.25 -1.26
N ILE A 190 12.26 14.19 -1.94
CA ILE A 190 12.19 13.71 -3.33
C ILE A 190 13.02 14.61 -4.27
N ASN A 191 12.99 15.92 -4.07
CA ASN A 191 13.81 16.82 -4.86
C ASN A 191 15.32 16.55 -4.68
N GLU A 192 15.77 16.25 -3.46
CA GLU A 192 17.16 15.83 -3.21
C GLU A 192 17.48 14.48 -3.89
N LEU A 193 16.57 13.50 -3.85
CA LEU A 193 16.73 12.24 -4.58
C LEU A 193 16.93 12.49 -6.10
N LYS A 194 16.09 13.35 -6.69
CA LYS A 194 16.15 13.70 -8.11
C LYS A 194 17.45 14.44 -8.47
N LYS A 195 17.96 15.32 -7.61
CA LYS A 195 19.27 15.98 -7.81
C LYS A 195 20.43 14.97 -7.87
N ASN A 196 20.29 13.84 -7.19
CA ASN A 196 21.25 12.73 -7.26
C ASN A 196 21.02 11.80 -8.46
N ASN A 197 20.10 12.13 -9.38
CA ASN A 197 19.75 11.34 -10.57
C ASN A 197 19.29 9.90 -10.23
N LEU A 198 18.66 9.72 -9.09
CA LEU A 198 18.12 8.43 -8.65
C LEU A 198 16.65 8.32 -9.02
N PRO A 199 16.23 7.23 -9.71
CA PRO A 199 14.85 7.03 -10.09
C PRO A 199 13.91 6.90 -8.90
N TYR A 200 12.72 7.51 -9.03
CA TYR A 200 11.64 7.45 -8.07
C TYR A 200 10.40 6.83 -8.71
N ILE A 201 10.06 5.60 -8.36
CA ILE A 201 8.84 4.91 -8.85
C ILE A 201 7.80 4.85 -7.74
N VAL A 202 6.57 5.21 -8.05
CA VAL A 202 5.43 5.12 -7.15
C VAL A 202 4.45 4.06 -7.64
N VAL A 203 4.07 3.15 -6.76
CA VAL A 203 3.00 2.16 -6.97
C VAL A 203 1.79 2.56 -6.15
N LEU A 204 0.77 3.04 -6.81
CA LEU A 204 -0.49 3.51 -6.22
C LEU A 204 -1.39 2.32 -5.92
N THR A 205 -1.72 2.10 -4.64
CA THR A 205 -2.59 1.00 -4.22
C THR A 205 -3.88 1.49 -3.56
N ASP A 206 -4.83 0.61 -3.30
CA ASP A 206 -6.14 0.96 -2.76
C ASP A 206 -6.16 1.13 -1.23
N PRO A 207 -6.51 2.32 -0.71
CA PRO A 207 -6.67 3.61 -1.38
C PRO A 207 -5.39 4.45 -1.33
N THR A 208 -5.21 5.36 -2.28
CA THR A 208 -4.23 6.45 -2.19
C THR A 208 -4.98 7.77 -2.34
N ALA A 209 -5.07 8.55 -1.26
CA ALA A 209 -5.95 9.72 -1.24
C ALA A 209 -5.42 10.89 -0.41
N GLY A 210 -6.07 12.03 -0.58
CA GLY A 210 -5.85 13.24 0.22
C GLY A 210 -4.45 13.83 0.08
N GLY A 211 -3.85 14.21 1.21
CA GLY A 211 -2.50 14.78 1.23
C GLY A 211 -1.41 13.84 0.74
N ILE A 212 -1.65 12.52 0.66
CA ILE A 212 -0.72 11.55 0.07
C ILE A 212 -0.60 11.80 -1.43
N THR A 213 -1.72 11.89 -2.15
CA THR A 213 -1.73 12.25 -3.58
C THR A 213 -1.27 13.67 -3.82
N ALA A 214 -1.59 14.60 -2.92
CA ALA A 214 -1.15 15.99 -3.03
C ALA A 214 0.33 16.21 -2.65
N SER A 215 1.09 15.15 -2.37
CA SER A 215 2.51 15.22 -2.04
C SER A 215 3.29 14.09 -2.71
N TYR A 216 3.93 13.25 -1.94
CA TYR A 216 4.91 12.28 -2.43
C TYR A 216 4.39 11.26 -3.44
N ALA A 217 3.08 10.92 -3.39
CA ALA A 217 2.55 9.88 -4.26
C ALA A 217 2.42 10.28 -5.74
N MET A 218 2.39 11.59 -6.05
CA MET A 218 2.27 12.10 -7.43
C MET A 218 3.53 12.83 -7.89
N LEU A 219 4.67 12.55 -7.28
CA LEU A 219 5.96 13.14 -7.63
C LEU A 219 6.95 12.12 -8.23
N GLY A 220 6.46 10.91 -8.53
CA GLY A 220 7.26 9.86 -9.16
C GLY A 220 7.77 10.25 -10.55
N ASP A 221 8.85 9.62 -10.98
CA ASP A 221 9.25 9.65 -12.38
C ASP A 221 8.32 8.74 -13.20
N LEU A 222 7.76 7.71 -12.54
CA LEU A 222 6.71 6.83 -13.07
C LEU A 222 5.69 6.51 -11.98
N HIS A 223 4.42 6.49 -12.38
CA HIS A 223 3.27 6.14 -11.54
C HIS A 223 2.63 4.85 -12.03
N LEU A 224 2.86 3.77 -11.31
CA LEU A 224 2.17 2.49 -11.52
C LEU A 224 0.94 2.43 -10.63
N ALA A 225 -0.11 1.74 -11.04
CA ALA A 225 -1.28 1.52 -10.20
C ALA A 225 -1.71 0.05 -10.20
N GLU A 226 -2.17 -0.46 -9.05
CA GLU A 226 -2.87 -1.74 -9.02
C GLU A 226 -4.28 -1.58 -9.63
N PRO A 227 -4.80 -2.62 -10.34
CA PRO A 227 -6.16 -2.58 -10.90
C PRO A 227 -7.23 -2.24 -9.86
N GLY A 228 -8.13 -1.35 -10.21
CA GLY A 228 -9.26 -0.92 -9.39
C GLY A 228 -8.88 -0.10 -8.16
N ALA A 229 -7.63 0.31 -7.98
CA ALA A 229 -7.19 1.12 -6.85
C ALA A 229 -7.90 2.49 -6.84
N LEU A 230 -8.34 2.93 -5.67
CA LEU A 230 -8.90 4.26 -5.46
C LEU A 230 -7.74 5.27 -5.38
N ILE A 231 -7.67 6.18 -6.35
CA ILE A 231 -6.67 7.24 -6.43
C ILE A 231 -7.41 8.57 -6.49
N ALA A 232 -7.32 9.37 -5.43
CA ALA A 232 -8.13 10.55 -5.27
C ALA A 232 -7.42 11.62 -4.44
N PHE A 233 -7.73 12.89 -4.66
CA PHE A 233 -7.46 13.93 -3.67
C PHE A 233 -8.64 14.05 -2.71
N ALA A 234 -9.74 14.64 -3.13
CA ALA A 234 -10.98 14.66 -2.36
C ALA A 234 -11.79 13.38 -2.62
N GLY A 235 -12.33 12.75 -1.57
CA GLY A 235 -13.16 11.57 -1.74
C GLY A 235 -14.42 11.85 -2.56
N ALA A 236 -14.89 10.85 -3.31
CA ALA A 236 -16.06 10.95 -4.19
C ALA A 236 -17.31 11.53 -3.50
N ARG A 237 -17.54 11.16 -2.22
CA ARG A 237 -18.66 11.70 -1.43
C ARG A 237 -18.57 13.21 -1.20
N VAL A 238 -17.36 13.73 -1.01
CA VAL A 238 -17.13 15.18 -0.81
C VAL A 238 -17.39 15.91 -2.11
N ILE A 239 -16.87 15.40 -3.22
CA ILE A 239 -17.07 15.99 -4.55
C ILE A 239 -18.56 16.00 -4.89
N GLN A 240 -19.23 14.85 -4.78
CA GLN A 240 -20.66 14.71 -5.08
C GLN A 240 -21.53 15.64 -4.21
N GLY A 241 -21.20 15.75 -2.91
CA GLY A 241 -21.90 16.68 -1.99
C GLY A 241 -21.67 18.15 -2.32
N THR A 242 -20.52 18.51 -2.90
CA THR A 242 -20.16 19.88 -3.26
C THR A 242 -20.71 20.28 -4.62
N VAL A 243 -20.51 19.45 -5.64
CA VAL A 243 -20.94 19.73 -7.03
C VAL A 243 -22.40 19.40 -7.26
N ARG A 244 -22.96 18.49 -6.44
CA ARG A 244 -24.36 17.99 -6.51
C ARG A 244 -24.69 17.33 -7.85
N GLU A 245 -23.71 16.70 -8.48
CA GLU A 245 -23.87 15.92 -9.69
C GLU A 245 -23.53 14.45 -9.48
N GLU A 246 -24.06 13.57 -10.31
CA GLU A 246 -23.70 12.16 -10.31
C GLU A 246 -22.30 11.99 -10.91
N LEU A 247 -21.45 11.23 -10.24
CA LEU A 247 -20.09 10.97 -10.70
C LEU A 247 -20.07 9.84 -11.73
N PRO A 248 -19.19 9.89 -12.74
CA PRO A 248 -19.06 8.84 -13.73
C PRO A 248 -18.76 7.48 -13.11
N VAL A 249 -19.18 6.40 -13.78
CA VAL A 249 -18.86 5.03 -13.36
C VAL A 249 -17.34 4.84 -13.35
N GLY A 250 -16.81 4.28 -12.27
CA GLY A 250 -15.37 4.09 -12.11
C GLY A 250 -14.58 5.36 -11.75
N PHE A 251 -15.27 6.46 -11.44
CA PHE A 251 -14.61 7.70 -11.03
C PHE A 251 -13.58 7.47 -9.92
N GLN A 252 -12.39 8.05 -10.10
CA GLN A 252 -11.22 7.91 -9.19
C GLN A 252 -10.66 6.47 -9.09
N ARG A 253 -11.06 5.52 -9.94
CA ARG A 253 -10.38 4.24 -10.04
C ARG A 253 -9.16 4.35 -10.96
N SER A 254 -8.18 3.49 -10.74
CA SER A 254 -6.92 3.49 -11.51
C SER A 254 -7.15 3.56 -13.02
N GLU A 255 -8.15 2.80 -13.55
CA GLU A 255 -8.50 2.78 -14.97
C GLU A 255 -9.08 4.10 -15.48
N TYR A 256 -9.74 4.84 -14.60
CA TYR A 256 -10.22 6.19 -14.91
C TYR A 256 -9.08 7.20 -14.87
N VAL A 257 -8.22 7.10 -13.85
CA VAL A 257 -7.11 8.02 -13.62
C VAL A 257 -6.01 7.86 -14.69
N GLU A 258 -5.77 6.64 -15.16
CA GLU A 258 -4.86 6.36 -16.29
C GLU A 258 -5.27 7.13 -17.55
N LYS A 259 -6.57 7.17 -17.88
CA LYS A 259 -7.09 7.92 -19.04
C LYS A 259 -6.87 9.43 -18.94
N THR A 260 -6.67 9.95 -17.74
CA THR A 260 -6.37 11.38 -17.51
C THR A 260 -4.88 11.69 -17.51
N GLY A 261 -4.02 10.68 -17.66
CA GLY A 261 -2.57 10.84 -17.73
C GLY A 261 -1.85 10.97 -16.38
N PHE A 262 -2.53 10.74 -15.25
CA PHE A 262 -1.92 10.75 -13.92
C PHE A 262 -1.34 9.41 -13.49
N VAL A 263 -1.65 8.34 -14.21
CA VAL A 263 -1.09 7.00 -14.04
C VAL A 263 -0.49 6.58 -15.37
N ASP A 264 0.75 6.14 -15.36
CA ASP A 264 1.46 5.72 -16.57
C ASP A 264 1.10 4.29 -16.98
N LEU A 265 0.93 3.39 -16.00
CA LEU A 265 0.65 1.98 -16.25
C LEU A 265 -0.21 1.38 -15.12
N ILE A 266 -1.19 0.56 -15.51
CA ILE A 266 -1.88 -0.32 -14.58
C ILE A 266 -1.21 -1.69 -14.63
N VAL A 267 -0.77 -2.19 -13.46
CA VAL A 267 0.03 -3.41 -13.35
C VAL A 267 -0.57 -4.34 -12.31
N GLU A 268 -0.87 -5.57 -12.69
CA GLU A 268 -1.32 -6.58 -11.75
C GLU A 268 -0.22 -6.93 -10.73
N ARG A 269 -0.63 -7.28 -9.51
CA ARG A 269 0.30 -7.55 -8.40
C ARG A 269 1.35 -8.60 -8.73
N LYS A 270 0.98 -9.64 -9.47
CA LYS A 270 1.89 -10.71 -9.90
C LYS A 270 3.01 -10.21 -10.81
N ASP A 271 2.74 -9.17 -11.61
CA ASP A 271 3.65 -8.66 -12.63
C ASP A 271 4.49 -7.46 -12.13
N LEU A 272 4.20 -6.93 -10.92
CA LEU A 272 4.86 -5.73 -10.37
C LEU A 272 6.38 -5.91 -10.26
N ARG A 273 6.86 -7.09 -9.82
CA ARG A 273 8.30 -7.35 -9.68
C ARG A 273 9.05 -7.15 -11.00
N GLU A 274 8.61 -7.81 -12.04
CA GLU A 274 9.24 -7.74 -13.36
C GLU A 274 9.12 -6.35 -13.97
N LYS A 275 7.94 -5.75 -13.86
CA LYS A 275 7.68 -4.43 -14.42
C LYS A 275 8.55 -3.36 -13.75
N ILE A 276 8.61 -3.32 -12.41
CA ILE A 276 9.45 -2.36 -11.68
C ILE A 276 10.92 -2.57 -12.04
N GLY A 277 11.40 -3.82 -12.07
CA GLY A 277 12.79 -4.12 -12.41
C GLY A 277 13.15 -3.69 -13.83
N SER A 278 12.29 -3.95 -14.81
CA SER A 278 12.48 -3.52 -16.20
C SER A 278 12.53 -1.99 -16.33
N LEU A 279 11.58 -1.29 -15.69
CA LEU A 279 11.53 0.18 -15.73
C LEU A 279 12.75 0.81 -15.06
N LEU A 280 13.20 0.29 -13.92
CA LEU A 280 14.40 0.75 -13.25
C LEU A 280 15.65 0.52 -14.11
N SER A 281 15.73 -0.62 -14.81
CA SER A 281 16.85 -0.91 -15.73
C SER A 281 16.93 0.12 -16.86
N ILE A 282 15.77 0.51 -17.41
CA ILE A 282 15.69 1.54 -18.46
C ILE A 282 16.11 2.90 -17.91
N LEU A 283 15.55 3.32 -16.75
CA LEU A 283 15.84 4.62 -16.14
C LEU A 283 17.32 4.75 -15.74
N LEU A 284 17.93 3.66 -15.27
CA LEU A 284 19.35 3.61 -14.90
C LEU A 284 20.27 3.36 -16.09
N LYS A 285 19.75 3.19 -17.30
CA LYS A 285 20.51 2.83 -18.51
C LYS A 285 21.38 1.56 -18.34
N LYS A 286 20.93 0.63 -17.48
CA LYS A 286 21.58 -0.66 -17.25
C LYS A 286 20.92 -1.71 -18.14
N ASN A 287 21.72 -2.55 -18.83
CA ASN A 287 21.17 -3.66 -19.60
C ASN A 287 20.37 -4.59 -18.69
N SER A 288 19.11 -4.79 -18.98
CA SER A 288 18.28 -5.76 -18.27
C SER A 288 18.71 -7.16 -18.69
N ALA A 289 19.25 -7.94 -17.77
CA ALA A 289 19.60 -9.35 -17.98
C ALA A 289 18.36 -10.28 -18.06
N ILE A 290 17.27 -9.81 -18.66
CA ILE A 290 16.00 -10.57 -18.75
C ILE A 290 16.07 -11.66 -19.84
N ASN A 291 17.09 -11.67 -20.71
CA ASN A 291 17.15 -12.58 -21.86
C ASN A 291 18.03 -13.82 -21.67
N SER A 292 18.49 -14.17 -20.46
CA SER A 292 19.41 -15.29 -20.27
C SER A 292 18.79 -16.63 -19.88
N SER A 293 17.48 -16.72 -19.62
CA SER A 293 16.84 -17.99 -19.21
C SER A 293 16.10 -18.74 -20.33
N GLU A 294 15.89 -18.13 -21.50
CA GLU A 294 15.23 -18.82 -22.62
C GLU A 294 16.18 -19.41 -23.64
N ASN A 295 17.50 -19.09 -23.61
CA ASN A 295 18.46 -19.59 -24.56
C ASN A 295 19.26 -20.83 -24.11
N GLU A 296 19.21 -21.20 -22.82
CA GLU A 296 19.94 -22.41 -22.37
C GLU A 296 19.20 -23.72 -22.66
N THR A 297 17.90 -23.68 -22.97
CA THR A 297 17.12 -24.89 -23.34
C THR A 297 17.09 -25.21 -24.81
N SER A 298 17.63 -24.34 -25.70
CA SER A 298 17.63 -24.56 -27.14
C SER A 298 18.97 -25.07 -27.73
N GLU A 299 20.07 -25.04 -26.98
CA GLU A 299 21.35 -25.56 -27.44
C GLU A 299 21.57 -27.06 -27.13
N ASP A 300 20.94 -27.60 -26.10
CA ASP A 300 21.07 -29.01 -25.73
C ASP A 300 20.27 -29.96 -26.65
N SER A 301 19.31 -29.44 -27.43
CA SER A 301 18.56 -30.24 -28.42
C SER A 301 19.23 -30.35 -29.81
N ARG A 302 20.26 -29.55 -30.08
CA ARG A 302 20.96 -29.58 -31.38
C ARG A 302 22.22 -30.45 -31.41
N THR A 303 22.71 -30.90 -30.27
CA THR A 303 23.89 -31.77 -30.16
C THR A 303 23.58 -33.27 -30.22
N LEU A 304 22.32 -33.66 -30.03
CA LEU A 304 21.92 -35.10 -30.07
C LEU A 304 21.50 -35.61 -31.45
N THR A 305 21.42 -34.76 -32.49
CA THR A 305 21.05 -35.18 -33.85
C THR A 305 22.25 -35.30 -34.81
N LYS A 306 23.51 -35.10 -34.35
CA LYS A 306 24.73 -35.25 -35.18
C LYS A 306 25.56 -36.48 -34.85
N ALA A 307 25.09 -37.37 -33.96
CA ALA A 307 25.80 -38.62 -33.63
C ALA A 307 25.13 -39.90 -34.17
N ALA A 308 24.15 -39.76 -35.09
CA ALA A 308 23.47 -40.89 -35.72
C ALA A 308 23.31 -40.63 -37.24
N SER A 309 24.44 -40.54 -37.93
CA SER A 309 24.55 -40.71 -39.37
C SER A 309 25.98 -41.12 -39.77
#